data_fa0cac28756338219de7fa605c608ec8
#
_entry.id   fa0cac28756338219de7fa605c608ec8
#
_cell.length_a   1.000
_cell.length_b   1.000
_cell.length_c   1.000
_cell.angle_alpha   90.00
_cell.angle_beta   90.00
_cell.angle_gamma   90.00
#
_symmetry.space_group_name_H-M   'P 1'
#
loop_
_entity.id
_entity.type
_entity.pdbx_description
1 polymer ?
#
loop_
_entity_poly.entity_id
_entity_poly.type
_entity_poly.pdbx_seq_one_letter_code
_entity_poly.pdbx_strand_id
1 'polypeptide(L)'
;MRDTLGLSDTAGTKVVGIDDFMMADIAEEVVIVGSNVQAIDAAMYLLAQGKHVQVVTPNAASAIGAGHSFWVKTFTQPNMKALGVRFWPEATVTAVNDGSVTVKTATGIEQEIACGTVVEALDCLPNDSLSTGLSCEVVTVGDAARPFNIGEAICSGNAAARAI
;
A
#
# COMPACT_ATOMS: atom_id res chain seq x y z
N MET A 1 -11.34 -4.14 -5.97
CA MET A 1 -10.14 -4.62 -6.73
C MET A 1 -8.94 -3.83 -6.23
N ARG A 2 -7.74 -4.43 -6.15
CA ARG A 2 -6.51 -3.70 -5.85
C ARG A 2 -5.70 -3.44 -7.09
N ASP A 3 -4.95 -2.38 -7.06
CA ASP A 3 -3.88 -2.16 -8.05
C ASP A 3 -2.72 -3.13 -7.80
N THR A 4 -1.92 -3.42 -8.80
CA THR A 4 -0.76 -4.31 -8.73
C THR A 4 0.35 -3.81 -9.65
N LEU A 5 1.58 -4.01 -9.25
CA LEU A 5 2.73 -3.73 -10.10
C LEU A 5 3.00 -4.84 -11.13
N GLY A 6 2.27 -5.96 -11.06
CA GLY A 6 2.50 -7.12 -11.92
C GLY A 6 3.82 -7.81 -11.63
N LEU A 7 4.32 -7.69 -10.41
CA LEU A 7 5.51 -8.40 -9.94
C LEU A 7 5.20 -9.89 -9.79
N SER A 8 6.21 -10.73 -9.96
CA SER A 8 6.08 -12.18 -9.85
C SER A 8 7.11 -12.75 -8.89
N ASP A 9 6.75 -13.86 -8.27
CA ASP A 9 7.64 -14.63 -7.40
C ASP A 9 8.90 -15.08 -8.14
N THR A 10 9.98 -15.20 -7.37
CA THR A 10 11.21 -15.88 -7.78
C THR A 10 11.52 -17.03 -6.80
N ALA A 11 12.61 -17.75 -7.01
CA ALA A 11 13.00 -18.84 -6.11
C ALA A 11 13.25 -18.38 -4.66
N GLY A 12 13.83 -17.17 -4.49
CA GLY A 12 14.20 -16.62 -3.17
C GLY A 12 13.37 -15.44 -2.71
N THR A 13 12.39 -14.95 -3.51
CA THR A 13 11.54 -13.82 -3.13
C THR A 13 10.09 -14.07 -3.52
N LYS A 14 9.20 -14.02 -2.54
CA LYS A 14 7.74 -14.11 -2.73
C LYS A 14 7.13 -12.72 -2.88
N VAL A 15 6.09 -12.61 -3.70
CA VAL A 15 5.26 -11.41 -3.83
C VAL A 15 3.87 -11.72 -3.27
N VAL A 16 3.41 -10.95 -2.30
CA VAL A 16 2.16 -11.19 -1.58
C VAL A 16 1.32 -9.90 -1.58
N GLY A 17 0.06 -10.01 -1.92
CA GLY A 17 -0.87 -8.88 -1.76
C GLY A 17 -1.16 -8.57 -0.29
N ILE A 18 -1.46 -7.31 0.01
CA ILE A 18 -1.78 -6.87 1.37
C ILE A 18 -2.99 -7.61 1.97
N ASP A 19 -3.90 -8.11 1.15
CA ASP A 19 -5.08 -8.83 1.62
C ASP A 19 -4.73 -10.24 2.12
N ASP A 20 -3.65 -10.84 1.63
CA ASP A 20 -3.23 -12.21 1.90
C ASP A 20 -2.01 -12.30 2.83
N PHE A 21 -1.30 -11.18 3.09
CA PHE A 21 0.00 -11.21 3.76
C PHE A 21 -0.04 -11.80 5.17
N MET A 22 -1.16 -11.64 5.88
CA MET A 22 -1.30 -12.19 7.24
C MET A 22 -1.40 -13.71 7.29
N MET A 23 -1.76 -14.34 6.17
CA MET A 23 -1.86 -15.80 6.02
C MET A 23 -0.64 -16.41 5.30
N ALA A 24 0.25 -15.57 4.80
CA ALA A 24 1.44 -15.97 4.09
C ALA A 24 2.62 -16.22 5.03
N ASP A 25 3.54 -17.06 4.60
CA ASP A 25 4.84 -17.21 5.25
C ASP A 25 5.74 -16.05 4.81
N ILE A 26 6.00 -15.12 5.72
CA ILE A 26 6.74 -13.89 5.47
C ILE A 26 8.20 -14.06 5.91
N ALA A 27 9.13 -13.78 5.01
CA ALA A 27 10.56 -13.86 5.26
C ALA A 27 11.03 -12.84 6.32
N GLU A 28 12.29 -12.91 6.72
CA GLU A 28 12.92 -11.98 7.67
C GLU A 28 13.07 -10.58 7.06
N GLU A 29 13.58 -10.50 5.82
CA GLU A 29 13.75 -9.26 5.08
C GLU A 29 12.51 -8.99 4.22
N VAL A 30 11.81 -7.90 4.48
CA VAL A 30 10.54 -7.55 3.84
C VAL A 30 10.61 -6.18 3.19
N VAL A 31 10.15 -6.10 1.95
CA VAL A 31 9.89 -4.83 1.26
C VAL A 31 8.39 -4.66 1.09
N ILE A 32 7.84 -3.59 1.64
CA ILE A 32 6.44 -3.19 1.44
C ILE A 32 6.40 -2.12 0.34
N VAL A 33 5.60 -2.37 -0.68
CA VAL A 33 5.40 -1.42 -1.78
C VAL A 33 4.07 -0.71 -1.59
N GLY A 34 4.15 0.60 -1.32
CA GLY A 34 3.00 1.44 -1.04
C GLY A 34 3.27 2.45 0.06
N SER A 35 2.35 3.39 0.28
CA SER A 35 2.49 4.41 1.31
C SER A 35 1.17 4.79 2.00
N ASN A 36 0.08 4.08 1.69
CA ASN A 36 -1.22 4.29 2.30
C ASN A 36 -1.28 3.78 3.74
N VAL A 37 -2.46 3.89 4.38
CA VAL A 37 -2.71 3.40 5.75
C VAL A 37 -2.29 1.95 5.90
N GLN A 38 -2.71 1.09 4.96
CA GLN A 38 -2.49 -0.35 5.04
C GLN A 38 -1.00 -0.73 4.94
N ALA A 39 -0.23 -0.02 4.08
CA ALA A 39 1.21 -0.21 3.98
C ALA A 39 1.91 0.09 5.32
N ILE A 40 1.49 1.15 6.01
CA ILE A 40 2.07 1.55 7.29
C ILE A 40 1.65 0.60 8.41
N ASP A 41 0.38 0.18 8.44
CA ASP A 41 -0.11 -0.76 9.44
C ASP A 41 0.56 -2.15 9.28
N ALA A 42 0.74 -2.62 8.04
CA ALA A 42 1.49 -3.84 7.75
C ALA A 42 2.95 -3.73 8.17
N ALA A 43 3.60 -2.59 7.91
CA ALA A 43 4.97 -2.35 8.34
C ALA A 43 5.11 -2.40 9.86
N MET A 44 4.19 -1.78 10.59
CA MET A 44 4.16 -1.83 12.05
C MET A 44 3.94 -3.24 12.59
N TYR A 45 3.01 -3.98 11.98
CA TYR A 45 2.71 -5.35 12.36
C TYR A 45 3.93 -6.27 12.19
N LEU A 46 4.59 -6.20 11.02
CA LEU A 46 5.77 -7.00 10.74
C LEU A 46 6.98 -6.62 11.61
N LEU A 47 7.15 -5.33 11.85
CA LEU A 47 8.16 -4.82 12.77
C LEU A 47 7.96 -5.35 14.20
N ALA A 48 6.71 -5.42 14.68
CA ALA A 48 6.38 -5.99 15.98
C ALA A 48 6.66 -7.50 16.07
N GLN A 49 6.74 -8.19 14.94
CA GLN A 49 7.17 -9.59 14.83
C GLN A 49 8.70 -9.74 14.71
N GLY A 50 9.46 -8.65 14.78
CA GLY A 50 10.91 -8.64 14.68
C GLY A 50 11.44 -8.69 13.26
N LYS A 51 10.59 -8.52 12.23
CA LYS A 51 11.01 -8.50 10.82
C LYS A 51 11.75 -7.21 10.47
N HIS A 52 12.65 -7.28 9.51
CA HIS A 52 13.34 -6.13 8.94
C HIS A 52 12.53 -5.56 7.79
N VAL A 53 11.98 -4.36 7.97
CA VAL A 53 11.01 -3.79 7.03
C VAL A 53 11.58 -2.57 6.31
N GLN A 54 11.43 -2.56 5.00
CA GLN A 54 11.69 -1.38 4.16
C GLN A 54 10.40 -1.03 3.39
N VAL A 55 10.10 0.25 3.29
CA VAL A 55 8.89 0.75 2.62
C VAL A 55 9.30 1.54 1.38
N VAL A 56 8.87 1.09 0.22
CA VAL A 56 9.15 1.71 -1.09
C VAL A 56 7.88 2.31 -1.66
N THR A 57 7.94 3.56 -2.09
CA THR A 57 6.78 4.25 -2.68
C THR A 57 7.19 5.28 -3.72
N PRO A 58 6.47 5.40 -4.85
CA PRO A 58 6.68 6.47 -5.81
C PRO A 58 6.25 7.84 -5.28
N ASN A 59 5.49 7.87 -4.19
CA ASN A 59 4.99 9.09 -3.59
C ASN A 59 6.07 9.83 -2.80
N ALA A 60 5.91 11.16 -2.67
CA ALA A 60 6.78 11.97 -1.83
C ALA A 60 6.70 11.56 -0.34
N ALA A 61 7.74 11.85 0.42
CA ALA A 61 7.81 11.51 1.85
C ALA A 61 6.62 12.04 2.67
N SER A 62 6.05 13.18 2.29
CA SER A 62 4.87 13.78 2.92
C SER A 62 3.58 12.96 2.73
N ALA A 63 3.52 12.14 1.68
CA ALA A 63 2.37 11.29 1.37
C ALA A 63 2.40 9.95 2.11
N ILE A 64 3.51 9.58 2.75
CA ILE A 64 3.60 8.35 3.54
C ILE A 64 2.56 8.38 4.67
N GLY A 65 1.75 7.31 4.78
CA GLY A 65 0.64 7.22 5.72
C GLY A 65 -0.55 8.12 5.33
N ALA A 66 -0.74 8.39 4.04
CA ALA A 66 -1.93 9.09 3.55
C ALA A 66 -3.19 8.33 4.00
N GLY A 67 -4.16 9.06 4.54
CA GLY A 67 -5.37 8.48 5.17
C GLY A 67 -5.29 8.36 6.70
N HIS A 68 -4.12 8.30 7.30
CA HIS A 68 -3.97 8.43 8.75
C HIS A 68 -4.25 9.86 9.23
N SER A 69 -4.76 9.96 10.47
CA SER A 69 -4.89 11.27 11.12
C SER A 69 -3.51 11.92 11.32
N PHE A 70 -3.51 13.25 11.44
CA PHE A 70 -2.30 14.03 11.72
C PHE A 70 -1.50 13.47 12.92
N TRP A 71 -2.18 13.10 13.99
CA TRP A 71 -1.54 12.59 15.20
C TRP A 71 -0.84 11.25 14.95
N VAL A 72 -1.50 10.32 14.25
CA VAL A 72 -0.90 9.03 13.90
C VAL A 72 0.36 9.26 13.06
N LYS A 73 0.30 10.08 12.02
CA LYS A 73 1.46 10.39 11.18
C LYS A 73 2.61 10.98 11.99
N THR A 74 2.30 11.93 12.89
CA THR A 74 3.32 12.64 13.67
C THR A 74 4.09 11.72 14.62
N PHE A 75 3.43 10.71 15.17
CA PHE A 75 4.08 9.81 16.13
C PHE A 75 4.56 8.51 15.49
N THR A 76 3.82 7.95 14.55
CA THR A 76 4.10 6.62 13.99
C THR A 76 5.38 6.61 13.14
N GLN A 77 5.53 7.53 12.19
CA GLN A 77 6.67 7.50 11.27
C GLN A 77 8.02 7.71 11.96
N PRO A 78 8.20 8.68 12.88
CA PRO A 78 9.46 8.81 13.62
C PRO A 78 9.80 7.58 14.44
N ASN A 79 8.79 6.96 15.08
CA ASN A 79 8.98 5.74 15.86
C ASN A 79 9.39 4.56 14.98
N MET A 80 8.75 4.38 13.81
CA MET A 80 9.14 3.34 12.86
C MET A 80 10.59 3.51 12.38
N LYS A 81 11.01 4.75 12.10
CA LYS A 81 12.42 5.05 11.75
C LYS A 81 13.37 4.73 12.90
N ALA A 82 13.01 5.10 14.14
CA ALA A 82 13.80 4.80 15.32
C ALA A 82 13.92 3.28 15.58
N LEU A 83 12.92 2.50 15.19
CA LEU A 83 12.90 1.04 15.25
C LEU A 83 13.55 0.36 14.02
N GLY A 84 14.13 1.12 13.11
CA GLY A 84 14.93 0.61 12.00
C GLY A 84 14.20 0.49 10.64
N VAL A 85 12.94 0.91 10.54
CA VAL A 85 12.26 0.94 9.23
C VAL A 85 12.91 1.96 8.32
N ARG A 86 13.32 1.51 7.14
CA ARG A 86 13.85 2.37 6.08
C ARG A 86 12.76 2.72 5.09
N PHE A 87 12.58 4.02 4.85
CA PHE A 87 11.64 4.52 3.86
C PHE A 87 12.38 4.99 2.60
N TRP A 88 11.84 4.58 1.45
CA TRP A 88 12.29 4.95 0.11
C TRP A 88 11.18 5.73 -0.60
N PRO A 89 10.99 7.02 -0.29
CA PRO A 89 10.06 7.87 -1.02
C PRO A 89 10.60 8.14 -2.42
N GLU A 90 9.70 8.51 -3.34
CA GLU A 90 10.02 8.82 -4.74
C GLU A 90 10.85 7.72 -5.41
N ALA A 91 10.52 6.46 -5.08
CA ALA A 91 11.20 5.27 -5.56
C ALA A 91 10.19 4.18 -5.93
N THR A 92 10.56 3.34 -6.89
CA THR A 92 9.73 2.23 -7.38
C THR A 92 10.51 0.93 -7.40
N VAL A 93 9.85 -0.19 -7.10
CA VAL A 93 10.39 -1.52 -7.36
C VAL A 93 10.26 -1.79 -8.86
N THR A 94 11.37 -2.05 -9.52
CA THR A 94 11.42 -2.29 -10.98
C THR A 94 11.65 -3.75 -11.34
N ALA A 95 12.21 -4.54 -10.42
CA ALA A 95 12.39 -5.98 -10.60
C ALA A 95 12.39 -6.70 -9.26
N VAL A 96 11.92 -7.96 -9.28
CA VAL A 96 12.07 -8.92 -8.19
C VAL A 96 13.12 -9.93 -8.62
N ASN A 97 14.16 -10.08 -7.81
CA ASN A 97 15.29 -10.96 -8.05
C ASN A 97 15.26 -12.11 -7.03
N ASP A 98 16.20 -13.04 -7.15
CA ASP A 98 16.33 -14.14 -6.20
C ASP A 98 16.96 -13.61 -4.88
N GLY A 99 16.15 -13.45 -3.83
CA GLY A 99 16.56 -12.91 -2.53
C GLY A 99 16.69 -11.39 -2.46
N SER A 100 16.24 -10.64 -3.47
CA SER A 100 16.34 -9.18 -3.49
C SER A 100 15.30 -8.51 -4.39
N VAL A 101 15.21 -7.19 -4.31
CA VAL A 101 14.46 -6.36 -5.25
C VAL A 101 15.33 -5.22 -5.77
N THR A 102 15.13 -4.83 -7.02
CA THR A 102 15.73 -3.63 -7.59
C THR A 102 14.80 -2.45 -7.37
N VAL A 103 15.30 -1.41 -6.71
CA VAL A 103 14.58 -0.16 -6.46
C VAL A 103 15.22 0.96 -7.26
N LYS A 104 14.41 1.70 -8.00
CA LYS A 104 14.81 2.86 -8.79
C LYS A 104 14.27 4.13 -8.16
N THR A 105 15.16 5.07 -7.86
CA THR A 105 14.80 6.40 -7.33
C THR A 105 14.35 7.35 -8.43
N ALA A 106 13.69 8.47 -8.08
CA ALA A 106 13.31 9.52 -9.01
C ALA A 106 14.50 10.14 -9.78
N THR A 107 15.71 10.09 -9.20
CA THR A 107 16.95 10.53 -9.85
C THR A 107 17.51 9.50 -10.82
N GLY A 108 16.86 8.35 -10.97
CA GLY A 108 17.27 7.28 -11.90
C GLY A 108 18.35 6.33 -11.32
N ILE A 109 18.73 6.49 -10.06
CA ILE A 109 19.66 5.59 -9.38
C ILE A 109 18.95 4.28 -9.08
N GLU A 110 19.52 3.16 -9.51
CA GLU A 110 19.06 1.82 -9.18
C GLU A 110 19.87 1.25 -8.04
N GLN A 111 19.19 0.62 -7.09
CA GLN A 111 19.81 -0.04 -5.94
C GLN A 111 19.13 -1.38 -5.70
N GLU A 112 19.93 -2.39 -5.41
CA GLU A 112 19.44 -3.69 -4.99
C GLU A 112 19.28 -3.72 -3.46
N ILE A 113 18.13 -4.23 -3.00
CA ILE A 113 17.77 -4.33 -1.58
C ILE A 113 17.46 -5.80 -1.28
N ALA A 114 18.10 -6.35 -0.25
CA ALA A 114 17.81 -7.71 0.22
C ALA A 114 16.31 -7.82 0.58
N CYS A 115 15.65 -8.86 0.08
CA CYS A 115 14.21 -9.05 0.25
C CYS A 115 13.84 -10.51 -0.01
N GLY A 116 13.27 -11.17 0.99
CA GLY A 116 12.67 -12.50 0.82
C GLY A 116 11.16 -12.45 0.61
N THR A 117 10.51 -11.33 0.98
CA THR A 117 9.08 -11.12 0.70
C THR A 117 8.80 -9.68 0.31
N VAL A 118 8.10 -9.50 -0.81
CA VAL A 118 7.50 -8.22 -1.21
C VAL A 118 6.02 -8.25 -0.81
N VAL A 119 5.56 -7.23 -0.09
CA VAL A 119 4.14 -7.03 0.21
C VAL A 119 3.62 -5.87 -0.64
N GLU A 120 2.74 -6.16 -1.58
CA GLU A 120 2.08 -5.13 -2.39
C GLU A 120 0.91 -4.52 -1.60
N ALA A 121 1.11 -3.30 -1.09
CA ALA A 121 0.12 -2.53 -0.35
C ALA A 121 -0.32 -1.29 -1.15
N LEU A 122 -0.70 -1.53 -2.40
CA LEU A 122 -1.16 -0.50 -3.33
C LEU A 122 -2.62 -0.11 -3.04
N ASP A 123 -3.06 0.97 -3.68
CA ASP A 123 -4.40 1.50 -3.47
C ASP A 123 -5.48 0.57 -4.05
N CYS A 124 -6.68 0.66 -3.50
CA CYS A 124 -7.85 0.02 -4.10
C CYS A 124 -8.28 0.79 -5.35
N LEU A 125 -8.71 0.05 -6.37
CA LEU A 125 -9.34 0.61 -7.56
C LEU A 125 -10.87 0.68 -7.36
N PRO A 126 -11.55 1.70 -7.91
CA PRO A 126 -13.00 1.74 -7.95
C PRO A 126 -13.58 0.47 -8.60
N ASN A 127 -14.76 0.06 -8.14
CA ASN A 127 -15.48 -1.03 -8.77
C ASN A 127 -16.97 -0.71 -8.77
N ASP A 128 -17.43 -0.20 -9.89
CA ASP A 128 -18.82 0.17 -10.17
C ASP A 128 -19.52 -0.81 -11.13
N SER A 129 -18.96 -2.00 -11.33
CA SER A 129 -19.44 -3.00 -12.28
C SER A 129 -20.90 -3.38 -12.09
N LEU A 130 -21.45 -3.26 -10.86
CA LEU A 130 -22.84 -3.52 -10.56
C LEU A 130 -23.79 -2.43 -11.05
N SER A 131 -23.31 -1.24 -11.40
CA SER A 131 -24.12 -0.14 -11.92
C SER A 131 -24.47 -0.29 -13.40
N THR A 132 -23.77 -1.16 -14.13
CA THR A 132 -23.96 -1.36 -15.56
C THR A 132 -25.17 -2.22 -15.87
N GLY A 133 -25.96 -1.83 -16.90
CA GLY A 133 -27.12 -2.61 -17.37
C GLY A 133 -28.38 -2.45 -16.53
N LEU A 134 -28.42 -1.55 -15.56
CA LEU A 134 -29.63 -1.21 -14.80
C LEU A 134 -30.48 -0.19 -15.55
N SER A 135 -31.82 -0.35 -15.47
CA SER A 135 -32.78 0.54 -16.13
C SER A 135 -33.23 1.73 -15.27
N CYS A 136 -32.72 1.84 -14.06
CA CYS A 136 -32.96 2.93 -13.14
C CYS A 136 -31.77 3.88 -13.08
N GLU A 137 -32.00 5.08 -12.55
CA GLU A 137 -30.88 5.99 -12.20
C GLU A 137 -30.03 5.39 -11.08
N VAL A 138 -28.72 5.41 -11.26
CA VAL A 138 -27.76 4.84 -10.33
C VAL A 138 -26.74 5.91 -9.94
N VAL A 139 -26.54 6.08 -8.65
CA VAL A 139 -25.48 6.96 -8.10
C VAL A 139 -24.46 6.10 -7.38
N THR A 140 -23.26 6.05 -7.92
CA THR A 140 -22.14 5.31 -7.31
C THR A 140 -21.47 6.17 -6.24
N VAL A 141 -21.29 5.64 -5.03
CA VAL A 141 -20.75 6.34 -3.87
C VAL A 141 -19.72 5.50 -3.11
N GLY A 142 -18.99 6.11 -2.19
CA GLY A 142 -18.01 5.43 -1.35
C GLY A 142 -16.89 4.77 -2.16
N ASP A 143 -16.43 3.63 -1.71
CA ASP A 143 -15.29 2.92 -2.31
C ASP A 143 -15.60 2.38 -3.72
N ALA A 144 -16.85 2.20 -4.07
CA ALA A 144 -17.23 1.85 -5.43
C ALA A 144 -16.91 2.97 -6.43
N ALA A 145 -17.01 4.25 -6.01
CA ALA A 145 -16.68 5.42 -6.82
C ALA A 145 -15.22 5.88 -6.62
N ARG A 146 -14.79 5.94 -5.38
CA ARG A 146 -13.46 6.41 -4.99
C ARG A 146 -13.02 5.79 -3.66
N PRO A 147 -12.27 4.69 -3.69
CA PRO A 147 -11.76 4.07 -2.48
C PRO A 147 -10.85 5.02 -1.70
N PHE A 148 -11.12 5.22 -0.41
CA PHE A 148 -10.25 6.02 0.44
C PHE A 148 -10.41 5.68 1.92
N ASN A 149 -11.45 6.18 2.59
CA ASN A 149 -11.73 5.92 4.00
C ASN A 149 -13.23 6.00 4.31
N ILE A 150 -13.61 5.54 5.51
CA ILE A 150 -15.00 5.49 5.97
C ILE A 150 -15.65 6.87 5.95
N GLY A 151 -14.92 7.93 6.32
CA GLY A 151 -15.44 9.30 6.35
C GLY A 151 -15.89 9.76 4.97
N GLU A 152 -15.05 9.58 3.95
CA GLU A 152 -15.36 9.92 2.57
C GLU A 152 -16.54 9.08 2.04
N ALA A 153 -16.60 7.80 2.38
CA ALA A 153 -17.71 6.93 1.98
C ALA A 153 -19.04 7.43 2.57
N ILE A 154 -19.07 7.80 3.85
CA ILE A 154 -20.25 8.36 4.51
C ILE A 154 -20.63 9.72 3.90
N CYS A 155 -19.65 10.61 3.68
CA CYS A 155 -19.89 11.94 3.10
C CYS A 155 -20.46 11.84 1.69
N SER A 156 -19.91 10.99 0.83
CA SER A 156 -20.39 10.81 -0.54
C SER A 156 -21.82 10.22 -0.56
N GLY A 157 -22.11 9.23 0.28
CA GLY A 157 -23.44 8.65 0.43
C GLY A 157 -24.48 9.68 0.90
N ASN A 158 -24.12 10.49 1.91
CA ASN A 158 -24.99 11.55 2.41
C ASN A 158 -25.25 12.64 1.34
N ALA A 159 -24.20 13.03 0.59
CA ALA A 159 -24.35 14.00 -0.48
C ALA A 159 -25.28 13.49 -1.58
N ALA A 160 -25.11 12.25 -2.01
CA ALA A 160 -25.98 11.62 -3.00
C ALA A 160 -27.43 11.56 -2.52
N ALA A 161 -27.69 11.11 -1.30
CA ALA A 161 -29.04 11.00 -0.74
C ALA A 161 -29.77 12.34 -0.59
N ARG A 162 -29.03 13.46 -0.50
CA ARG A 162 -29.62 14.81 -0.47
C ARG A 162 -29.90 15.40 -1.84
N ALA A 163 -29.33 14.80 -2.88
CA ALA A 163 -29.50 15.27 -4.27
C ALA A 163 -30.68 14.60 -4.99
N ILE A 164 -31.27 13.55 -4.40
CA ILE A 164 -32.46 12.86 -4.84
C ILE A 164 -33.65 13.59 -4.21
#